data_8b0c40e9d6caac67b4f3e684843025d5
#
_entry.id   8b0c40e9d6caac67b4f3e684843025d5
#
_cell.length_a   1.000
_cell.length_b   1.000
_cell.length_c   1.000
_cell.angle_alpha   90.00
_cell.angle_beta   90.00
_cell.angle_gamma   90.00
#
_symmetry.space_group_name_H-M   'P 1'
#
loop_
_entity.id
_entity.type
_entity.pdbx_description
1 polymer ?
#
loop_
_entity_poly.entity_id
_entity_poly.type
_entity_poly.pdbx_seq_one_letter_code
_entity_poly.pdbx_strand_id
1 'polypeptide(L)'
;MLDFNRRSRTRHLLLGTALATLAAAPALAVVDGVTGTSFSLVATSDHINTADGATIYVWGYGLAPGSGAPTGAQLGYPGPTMIVNEGDTVTVTLTNTLDEPVSIMFPGQVGVAAVAVAGATRPGQLTLEAGPPAQKTVSGITTTTYGQVKYSFVATHPGTFLYHSGSHQDLQTEMGLVGAIIVRPHGYSAATPIAYDDPTTKYDHEYLFLETEIDPLIHTAVEASVTVPKSAGVDMSKRFANYWFFNGRNGPDTLQDAGVPWLPAQPYNAMPQMHPGETTLMRVIGGGLDVHPFHHHGNHAFMIARDGILNESVPGAVKGADVSEANFTIQTAPGETYDATFQWTGAGLGWDPYGRKPTDPACAQPSALADCGRSIPVKLPDPITLQAGPHYSGSPFLSQTGALPPGQGGFNVNGGDYFMWHSHTEKELTNYNIYPGGMMTFMVIQPPGIAIP
;
A
#
# COMPACT_ATOMS: atom_id res chain seq x y z
N MET A 1 70.31 -1.47 52.04
CA MET A 1 70.87 -0.27 51.41
C MET A 1 69.88 0.14 50.25
N LEU A 2 69.33 1.35 50.45
CA LEU A 2 68.50 2.15 49.54
C LEU A 2 67.07 1.71 49.23
N ASP A 3 66.28 2.33 49.98
CA ASP A 3 64.92 2.79 49.93
C ASP A 3 64.60 3.63 48.71
N PHE A 4 63.42 3.40 48.04
CA PHE A 4 62.76 4.41 47.25
C PHE A 4 61.24 4.20 47.20
N ASN A 5 60.60 4.89 48.11
CA ASN A 5 59.17 5.13 48.20
C ASN A 5 58.71 6.08 47.07
N ARG A 6 57.82 5.67 46.18
CA ARG A 6 57.08 6.60 45.32
C ARG A 6 55.60 6.29 45.35
N ARG A 7 54.88 7.08 46.08
CA ARG A 7 53.43 7.14 46.10
C ARG A 7 52.95 7.76 44.77
N SER A 8 52.27 6.99 43.95
CA SER A 8 51.52 7.46 42.80
C SER A 8 50.06 7.74 43.26
N ARG A 9 49.67 9.02 43.19
CA ARG A 9 48.26 9.43 43.36
C ARG A 9 47.52 9.24 42.05
N THR A 10 46.70 8.20 41.96
CA THR A 10 45.76 8.03 40.85
C THR A 10 44.54 8.94 41.10
N ARG A 11 44.38 9.95 40.23
CA ARG A 11 43.16 10.75 40.15
C ARG A 11 42.13 9.95 39.39
N HIS A 12 41.07 9.50 40.02
CA HIS A 12 39.90 8.95 39.36
C HIS A 12 39.10 10.09 38.72
N LEU A 13 39.15 10.16 37.37
CA LEU A 13 38.26 11.00 36.59
C LEU A 13 36.92 10.23 36.46
N LEU A 14 35.91 10.67 37.17
CA LEU A 14 34.54 10.22 36.99
C LEU A 14 34.01 10.84 35.68
N LEU A 15 34.02 10.08 34.61
CA LEU A 15 33.27 10.40 33.39
C LEU A 15 31.81 10.03 33.64
N GLY A 16 30.99 11.03 33.93
CA GLY A 16 29.54 10.89 33.93
C GLY A 16 29.03 10.76 32.47
N THR A 17 28.70 9.57 32.03
CA THR A 17 27.94 9.35 30.81
C THR A 17 26.50 9.77 31.07
N ALA A 18 26.12 10.97 30.60
CA ALA A 18 24.72 11.32 30.47
C ALA A 18 24.09 10.45 29.38
N LEU A 19 23.30 9.48 29.80
CA LEU A 19 22.42 8.74 28.90
C LEU A 19 21.30 9.70 28.47
N ALA A 20 21.44 10.33 27.30
CA ALA A 20 20.33 11.00 26.65
C ALA A 20 19.37 9.90 26.15
N THR A 21 18.26 9.71 26.87
CA THR A 21 17.11 8.98 26.33
C THR A 21 16.54 9.83 25.22
N LEU A 22 16.91 9.51 23.98
CA LEU A 22 16.14 9.92 22.82
C LEU A 22 14.78 9.21 22.96
N ALA A 23 13.78 9.98 23.35
CA ALA A 23 12.40 9.54 23.13
C ALA A 23 12.25 9.42 21.61
N ALA A 24 12.16 8.20 21.09
CA ALA A 24 11.75 8.00 19.73
C ALA A 24 10.35 8.62 19.60
N ALA A 25 10.20 9.59 18.72
CA ALA A 25 8.88 10.01 18.31
C ALA A 25 8.16 8.76 17.74
N PRO A 26 6.86 8.57 18.01
CA PRO A 26 6.14 7.46 17.41
C PRO A 26 6.32 7.55 15.89
N ALA A 27 6.80 6.50 15.27
CA ALA A 27 6.79 6.37 13.84
C ALA A 27 5.31 6.26 13.44
N LEU A 28 4.80 7.24 12.71
CA LEU A 28 3.48 7.15 12.11
C LEU A 28 3.63 6.32 10.86
N ALA A 29 2.83 5.26 10.72
CA ALA A 29 2.78 4.52 9.48
C ALA A 29 2.20 5.43 8.39
N VAL A 30 3.01 5.65 7.36
CA VAL A 30 2.69 6.51 6.22
C VAL A 30 2.76 5.65 4.96
N VAL A 31 1.90 5.92 3.99
CA VAL A 31 1.94 5.21 2.70
C VAL A 31 3.34 5.30 2.08
N ASP A 32 3.89 4.14 1.73
CA ASP A 32 5.14 4.05 1.00
C ASP A 32 5.00 4.64 -0.41
N GLY A 33 5.94 5.48 -0.80
CA GLY A 33 5.91 6.10 -2.11
C GLY A 33 7.08 7.03 -2.38
N VAL A 34 7.04 7.68 -3.53
CA VAL A 34 8.02 8.66 -3.97
C VAL A 34 7.44 10.05 -3.86
N THR A 35 8.00 10.88 -3.00
CA THR A 35 7.58 12.27 -2.82
C THR A 35 8.32 13.19 -3.77
N GLY A 36 7.61 14.10 -4.45
CA GLY A 36 8.19 15.09 -5.34
C GLY A 36 7.19 15.65 -6.33
N THR A 37 7.67 16.49 -7.25
CA THR A 37 6.85 17.12 -8.30
C THR A 37 7.28 16.70 -9.71
N SER A 38 8.35 15.91 -9.82
CA SER A 38 8.87 15.46 -11.11
C SER A 38 9.24 13.97 -11.02
N PHE A 39 8.58 13.18 -11.83
CA PHE A 39 8.74 11.72 -11.86
C PHE A 39 9.20 11.28 -13.24
N SER A 40 10.15 10.37 -13.29
CA SER A 40 10.59 9.71 -14.52
C SER A 40 10.23 8.24 -14.43
N LEU A 41 9.26 7.82 -15.24
CA LEU A 41 8.75 6.47 -15.27
C LEU A 41 9.17 5.75 -16.55
N VAL A 42 9.36 4.46 -16.45
CA VAL A 42 9.64 3.57 -17.58
C VAL A 42 8.54 2.52 -17.63
N ALA A 43 7.82 2.44 -18.74
CA ALA A 43 6.96 1.30 -19.03
C ALA A 43 7.86 0.14 -19.48
N THR A 44 7.86 -0.94 -18.72
CA THR A 44 8.73 -2.10 -18.94
C THR A 44 8.01 -3.39 -18.58
N SER A 45 8.65 -4.53 -18.83
CA SER A 45 8.12 -5.84 -18.52
C SER A 45 9.11 -6.66 -17.71
N ASP A 46 8.59 -7.46 -16.82
CA ASP A 46 9.34 -8.44 -16.02
C ASP A 46 8.33 -9.46 -15.44
N HIS A 47 8.74 -10.19 -14.42
CA HIS A 47 7.90 -11.15 -13.73
C HIS A 47 7.67 -10.75 -12.27
N ILE A 48 6.48 -11.07 -11.78
CA ILE A 48 6.16 -11.03 -10.35
C ILE A 48 6.04 -12.45 -9.79
N ASN A 49 6.21 -12.57 -8.49
CA ASN A 49 6.02 -13.82 -7.77
C ASN A 49 4.69 -13.81 -7.04
N THR A 50 4.04 -14.96 -6.98
CA THR A 50 2.84 -15.18 -6.19
C THR A 50 3.11 -16.12 -5.02
N ALA A 51 2.35 -15.99 -3.95
CA ALA A 51 2.60 -16.71 -2.71
C ALA A 51 2.43 -18.24 -2.80
N ASP A 52 1.79 -18.75 -3.85
CA ASP A 52 1.73 -20.18 -4.18
C ASP A 52 2.95 -20.67 -4.98
N GLY A 53 3.90 -19.77 -5.25
CA GLY A 53 5.15 -20.08 -5.95
C GLY A 53 5.07 -19.97 -7.47
N ALA A 54 3.99 -19.43 -8.04
CA ALA A 54 3.94 -19.14 -9.46
C ALA A 54 4.75 -17.86 -9.78
N THR A 55 5.13 -17.73 -11.04
CA THR A 55 5.78 -16.54 -11.61
C THR A 55 4.97 -16.10 -12.81
N ILE A 56 4.57 -14.83 -12.83
CA ILE A 56 3.68 -14.27 -13.85
C ILE A 56 4.39 -13.12 -14.56
N TYR A 57 4.43 -13.18 -15.90
CA TYR A 57 4.91 -12.09 -16.73
C TYR A 57 3.95 -10.91 -16.66
N VAL A 58 4.47 -9.72 -16.39
CA VAL A 58 3.67 -8.49 -16.26
C VAL A 58 4.33 -7.33 -17.00
N TRP A 59 3.55 -6.32 -17.30
CA TRP A 59 4.03 -4.98 -17.62
C TRP A 59 3.83 -4.09 -16.39
N GLY A 60 4.62 -3.04 -16.27
CA GLY A 60 4.48 -2.11 -15.17
C GLY A 60 5.24 -0.81 -15.41
N TYR A 61 4.96 0.15 -14.57
CA TYR A 61 5.75 1.38 -14.50
C TYR A 61 6.84 1.23 -13.45
N GLY A 62 8.09 1.41 -13.85
CA GLY A 62 9.24 1.47 -12.94
C GLY A 62 9.80 2.88 -12.85
N LEU A 63 10.53 3.19 -11.77
CA LEU A 63 11.30 4.43 -11.68
C LEU A 63 12.50 4.35 -12.62
N ALA A 64 12.72 5.39 -13.40
CA ALA A 64 13.93 5.49 -14.21
C ALA A 64 15.16 5.55 -13.30
N PRO A 65 16.25 4.83 -13.62
CA PRO A 65 17.52 4.99 -12.93
C PRO A 65 17.99 6.45 -12.99
N GLY A 66 18.70 6.92 -11.97
CA GLY A 66 19.13 8.32 -11.86
C GLY A 66 19.97 8.87 -13.03
N SER A 67 20.43 8.02 -13.94
CA SER A 67 21.10 8.39 -15.20
C SER A 67 20.14 8.74 -16.34
N GLY A 68 18.82 8.60 -16.14
CA GLY A 68 17.80 8.82 -17.19
C GLY A 68 17.78 7.75 -18.29
N ALA A 69 18.65 6.73 -18.22
CA ALA A 69 18.60 5.61 -19.16
C ALA A 69 17.47 4.65 -18.76
N PRO A 70 16.64 4.19 -19.72
CA PRO A 70 15.53 3.27 -19.40
C PRO A 70 16.02 1.85 -19.08
N THR A 71 17.23 1.52 -19.47
CA THR A 71 17.82 0.20 -19.19
C THR A 71 18.24 0.09 -17.73
N GLY A 72 17.66 -0.88 -17.03
CA GLY A 72 17.88 -1.09 -15.59
C GLY A 72 16.82 -0.43 -14.69
N ALA A 73 15.73 0.10 -15.25
CA ALA A 73 14.56 0.43 -14.46
C ALA A 73 13.99 -0.85 -13.86
N GLN A 74 13.80 -0.84 -12.56
CA GLN A 74 13.13 -1.95 -11.88
C GLN A 74 11.62 -1.79 -12.07
N LEU A 75 10.97 -2.82 -12.59
CA LEU A 75 9.52 -2.87 -12.70
C LEU A 75 8.88 -2.72 -11.31
N GLY A 76 7.80 -1.96 -11.22
CA GLY A 76 6.88 -1.93 -10.08
C GLY A 76 5.52 -2.50 -10.48
N TYR A 77 5.01 -3.42 -9.69
CA TYR A 77 3.64 -3.92 -9.74
C TYR A 77 3.01 -3.84 -8.34
N PRO A 78 2.14 -2.85 -8.12
CA PRO A 78 1.82 -1.72 -9.01
C PRO A 78 3.02 -0.79 -9.23
N GLY A 79 2.86 0.15 -10.16
CA GLY A 79 3.82 1.22 -10.38
C GLY A 79 4.04 2.10 -9.14
N PRO A 80 5.08 2.95 -9.13
CA PRO A 80 5.42 3.76 -7.96
C PRO A 80 4.26 4.62 -7.48
N THR A 81 3.94 4.56 -6.17
CA THR A 81 3.02 5.51 -5.55
C THR A 81 3.63 6.89 -5.55
N MET A 82 3.02 7.83 -6.28
CA MET A 82 3.47 9.23 -6.33
C MET A 82 2.82 10.03 -5.21
N ILE A 83 3.62 10.72 -4.39
CA ILE A 83 3.13 11.57 -3.29
C ILE A 83 3.46 13.01 -3.61
N VAL A 84 2.43 13.83 -3.78
CA VAL A 84 2.51 15.25 -4.14
C VAL A 84 1.68 16.08 -3.17
N ASN A 85 1.85 17.40 -3.17
CA ASN A 85 1.01 18.28 -2.38
C ASN A 85 -0.01 18.99 -3.28
N GLU A 86 -1.11 19.36 -2.71
CA GLU A 86 -2.08 20.22 -3.35
C GLU A 86 -1.43 21.55 -3.78
N GLY A 87 -1.75 21.99 -4.99
CA GLY A 87 -1.13 23.15 -5.63
C GLY A 87 0.18 22.84 -6.38
N ASP A 88 0.78 21.68 -6.22
CA ASP A 88 1.99 21.32 -6.94
C ASP A 88 1.75 21.23 -8.45
N THR A 89 2.68 21.77 -9.23
CA THR A 89 2.76 21.48 -10.66
C THR A 89 3.55 20.21 -10.85
N VAL A 90 2.84 19.12 -11.15
CA VAL A 90 3.39 17.78 -11.30
C VAL A 90 3.81 17.53 -12.74
N THR A 91 4.97 16.91 -12.92
CA THR A 91 5.44 16.45 -14.23
C THR A 91 5.81 14.96 -14.16
N VAL A 92 5.30 14.18 -15.12
CA VAL A 92 5.61 12.77 -15.26
C VAL A 92 6.15 12.51 -16.66
N THR A 93 7.41 12.10 -16.76
CA THR A 93 8.01 11.72 -18.04
C THR A 93 7.98 10.21 -18.17
N LEU A 94 7.22 9.72 -19.13
CA LEU A 94 7.13 8.30 -19.47
C LEU A 94 8.15 7.98 -20.57
N THR A 95 8.96 6.97 -20.35
CA THR A 95 9.78 6.31 -21.38
C THR A 95 9.24 4.93 -21.65
N ASN A 96 9.03 4.59 -22.92
CA ASN A 96 8.46 3.30 -23.29
C ASN A 96 9.56 2.33 -23.76
N THR A 97 9.64 1.15 -23.12
CA THR A 97 10.52 0.03 -23.55
C THR A 97 9.73 -1.16 -24.08
N LEU A 98 8.39 -1.12 -24.01
CA LEU A 98 7.50 -2.15 -24.55
C LEU A 98 7.40 -2.04 -26.06
N ASP A 99 6.99 -3.11 -26.71
CA ASP A 99 6.90 -3.22 -28.17
C ASP A 99 5.60 -2.67 -28.78
N GLU A 100 4.78 -2.04 -27.95
CA GLU A 100 3.58 -1.30 -28.38
C GLU A 100 3.53 0.10 -27.75
N PRO A 101 2.71 1.00 -28.27
CA PRO A 101 2.53 2.34 -27.72
C PRO A 101 1.93 2.30 -26.32
N VAL A 102 2.43 3.14 -25.43
CA VAL A 102 1.99 3.27 -24.04
C VAL A 102 1.76 4.73 -23.68
N SER A 103 0.80 4.99 -22.83
CA SER A 103 0.54 6.31 -22.26
C SER A 103 0.21 6.23 -20.77
N ILE A 104 0.00 7.39 -20.14
CA ILE A 104 -0.52 7.47 -18.78
C ILE A 104 -1.71 8.41 -18.75
N MET A 105 -2.81 7.94 -18.15
CA MET A 105 -3.96 8.74 -17.75
C MET A 105 -3.88 9.04 -16.25
N PHE A 106 -4.44 10.16 -15.85
CA PHE A 106 -4.48 10.63 -14.47
C PHE A 106 -5.92 10.98 -14.09
N PRO A 107 -6.80 9.98 -13.87
CA PRO A 107 -8.18 10.24 -13.43
C PRO A 107 -8.21 11.13 -12.18
N GLY A 108 -9.18 12.04 -12.12
CA GLY A 108 -9.29 13.02 -11.05
C GLY A 108 -8.38 14.25 -11.17
N GLN A 109 -7.35 14.22 -12.05
CA GLN A 109 -6.51 15.39 -12.32
C GLN A 109 -7.04 16.15 -13.53
N VAL A 110 -7.15 17.48 -13.41
CA VAL A 110 -7.71 18.33 -14.47
C VAL A 110 -6.61 19.02 -15.29
N GLY A 111 -6.90 19.27 -16.58
CA GLY A 111 -6.00 20.03 -17.43
C GLY A 111 -4.66 19.34 -17.73
N VAL A 112 -4.62 18.01 -17.73
CA VAL A 112 -3.41 17.25 -18.03
C VAL A 112 -2.94 17.56 -19.44
N ALA A 113 -1.76 18.15 -19.58
CA ALA A 113 -1.10 18.39 -20.86
C ALA A 113 -0.10 17.25 -21.14
N ALA A 114 0.00 16.82 -22.40
CA ALA A 114 0.93 15.82 -22.86
C ALA A 114 1.76 16.35 -24.03
N VAL A 115 3.09 16.25 -23.92
CA VAL A 115 4.02 16.73 -24.98
C VAL A 115 5.06 15.65 -25.30
N ALA A 116 5.40 15.53 -26.59
CA ALA A 116 6.48 14.66 -27.05
C ALA A 116 7.84 15.17 -26.54
N VAL A 117 8.68 14.27 -26.06
CA VAL A 117 10.02 14.58 -25.58
C VAL A 117 11.09 13.98 -26.50
N ALA A 118 11.00 12.69 -26.79
CA ALA A 118 11.96 12.00 -27.63
C ALA A 118 11.35 10.76 -28.28
N GLY A 119 12.02 10.24 -29.32
CA GLY A 119 11.64 9.03 -30.02
C GLY A 119 10.30 9.13 -30.75
N ALA A 120 9.71 7.98 -31.04
CA ALA A 120 8.41 7.92 -31.68
C ALA A 120 7.30 8.26 -30.69
N THR A 121 6.39 9.13 -31.10
CA THR A 121 5.16 9.44 -30.37
C THR A 121 3.99 9.50 -31.35
N ARG A 122 2.78 9.24 -30.88
CA ARG A 122 1.59 9.36 -31.69
C ARG A 122 0.39 9.85 -30.88
N PRO A 123 -0.57 10.52 -31.50
CA PRO A 123 -1.87 10.76 -30.87
C PRO A 123 -2.56 9.39 -30.59
N GLY A 124 -2.92 9.16 -29.33
CA GLY A 124 -3.77 8.05 -28.93
C GLY A 124 -5.24 8.47 -28.85
N GLN A 125 -6.11 7.56 -28.44
CA GLN A 125 -7.53 7.85 -28.25
C GLN A 125 -7.78 8.85 -27.12
N LEU A 126 -7.04 8.72 -26.04
CA LEU A 126 -7.25 9.50 -24.81
C LEU A 126 -6.17 10.55 -24.60
N THR A 127 -4.94 10.25 -24.95
CA THR A 127 -3.79 11.14 -24.74
C THR A 127 -2.67 10.83 -25.73
N LEU A 128 -1.56 11.58 -25.67
CA LEU A 128 -0.37 11.31 -26.45
C LEU A 128 0.33 10.05 -25.95
N GLU A 129 0.71 9.17 -26.85
CA GLU A 129 1.35 7.89 -26.57
C GLU A 129 2.86 7.94 -26.89
N ALA A 130 3.66 7.33 -26.02
CA ALA A 130 5.05 7.01 -26.26
C ALA A 130 5.13 5.74 -27.12
N GLY A 131 5.71 5.85 -28.31
CA GLY A 131 5.86 4.72 -29.25
C GLY A 131 6.88 3.69 -28.77
N PRO A 132 6.89 2.50 -29.37
CA PRO A 132 7.85 1.46 -29.07
C PRO A 132 9.29 1.88 -29.42
N PRO A 133 10.31 1.17 -28.88
CA PRO A 133 11.71 1.41 -29.18
C PRO A 133 12.00 1.25 -30.67
N ALA A 134 12.76 2.18 -31.25
CA ALA A 134 13.22 2.12 -32.63
C ALA A 134 14.75 1.95 -32.65
N GLN A 135 15.22 1.00 -33.44
CA GLN A 135 16.65 0.73 -33.62
C GLN A 135 17.16 1.27 -34.96
N LYS A 136 18.30 1.89 -34.94
CA LYS A 136 19.02 2.36 -36.13
C LYS A 136 20.48 1.90 -36.08
N THR A 137 20.90 1.18 -37.10
CA THR A 137 22.30 0.77 -37.23
C THR A 137 23.00 1.63 -38.27
N VAL A 138 24.08 2.30 -37.87
CA VAL A 138 24.96 3.09 -38.78
C VAL A 138 26.38 2.68 -38.52
N SER A 139 27.08 2.29 -39.58
CA SER A 139 28.49 1.85 -39.51
C SER A 139 28.75 0.76 -38.46
N GLY A 140 27.81 -0.18 -38.28
CA GLY A 140 27.93 -1.29 -37.34
C GLY A 140 27.57 -0.93 -35.88
N ILE A 141 27.24 0.33 -35.60
CA ILE A 141 26.77 0.78 -34.27
C ILE A 141 25.25 0.84 -34.28
N THR A 142 24.62 0.05 -33.43
CA THR A 142 23.17 0.08 -33.22
C THR A 142 22.82 1.02 -32.08
N THR A 143 21.97 2.00 -32.34
CA THR A 143 21.41 2.92 -31.36
C THR A 143 19.91 2.64 -31.20
N THR A 144 19.44 2.52 -29.98
CA THR A 144 18.01 2.40 -29.65
C THR A 144 17.49 3.77 -29.19
N THR A 145 16.39 4.21 -29.80
CA THR A 145 15.68 5.43 -29.41
C THR A 145 14.32 5.01 -28.84
N TYR A 146 14.01 5.48 -27.65
CA TYR A 146 12.77 5.17 -26.93
C TYR A 146 11.76 6.30 -27.11
N GLY A 147 10.48 5.96 -27.28
CA GLY A 147 9.41 6.93 -27.24
C GLY A 147 9.29 7.53 -25.86
N GLN A 148 9.18 8.87 -25.79
CA GLN A 148 9.03 9.59 -24.53
C GLN A 148 7.95 10.66 -24.62
N VAL A 149 7.07 10.67 -23.63
CA VAL A 149 6.03 11.68 -23.44
C VAL A 149 6.13 12.26 -22.05
N LYS A 150 6.02 13.58 -21.95
CA LYS A 150 5.92 14.30 -20.68
C LYS A 150 4.48 14.74 -20.46
N TYR A 151 3.90 14.31 -19.37
CA TYR A 151 2.60 14.74 -18.86
C TYR A 151 2.82 15.79 -17.78
N SER A 152 1.92 16.78 -17.71
CA SER A 152 1.95 17.80 -16.65
C SER A 152 0.54 18.25 -16.28
N PHE A 153 0.34 18.46 -14.98
CA PHE A 153 -0.93 18.93 -14.41
C PHE A 153 -0.66 19.67 -13.09
N VAL A 154 -1.65 20.37 -12.60
CA VAL A 154 -1.65 20.91 -11.24
C VAL A 154 -2.51 20.02 -10.38
N ALA A 155 -1.97 19.52 -9.26
CA ALA A 155 -2.73 18.74 -8.28
C ALA A 155 -3.66 19.68 -7.51
N THR A 156 -4.92 19.78 -7.92
CA THR A 156 -5.86 20.82 -7.45
C THR A 156 -6.69 20.43 -6.24
N HIS A 157 -6.70 19.15 -5.88
CA HIS A 157 -7.49 18.63 -4.76
C HIS A 157 -6.71 17.55 -4.01
N PRO A 158 -6.77 17.54 -2.67
CA PRO A 158 -6.20 16.43 -1.88
C PRO A 158 -7.01 15.16 -2.08
N GLY A 159 -6.38 14.01 -1.79
CA GLY A 159 -7.05 12.71 -1.83
C GLY A 159 -6.22 11.62 -2.48
N THR A 160 -6.90 10.52 -2.75
CA THR A 160 -6.35 9.30 -3.34
C THR A 160 -6.80 9.19 -4.79
N PHE A 161 -5.86 8.93 -5.70
CA PHE A 161 -6.12 8.85 -7.13
C PHE A 161 -5.36 7.71 -7.77
N LEU A 162 -5.90 7.22 -8.88
CA LEU A 162 -5.29 6.23 -9.75
C LEU A 162 -4.49 6.91 -10.86
N TYR A 163 -3.42 6.28 -11.34
CA TYR A 163 -2.92 6.48 -12.70
C TYR A 163 -2.80 5.13 -13.42
N HIS A 164 -3.11 5.10 -14.70
CA HIS A 164 -3.11 3.87 -15.49
C HIS A 164 -2.84 4.15 -16.97
N SER A 165 -2.67 3.09 -17.77
CA SER A 165 -2.50 3.30 -19.21
C SER A 165 -3.76 3.83 -19.87
N GLY A 166 -3.59 4.78 -20.79
CA GLY A 166 -4.62 5.27 -21.71
C GLY A 166 -4.56 4.64 -23.10
N SER A 167 -3.64 3.70 -23.32
CA SER A 167 -3.45 2.96 -24.57
C SER A 167 -3.89 1.52 -24.38
N HIS A 168 -4.69 0.97 -25.30
CA HIS A 168 -5.13 -0.44 -25.23
C HIS A 168 -5.52 -0.84 -23.80
N GLN A 169 -6.45 -0.05 -23.21
CA GLN A 169 -6.67 0.01 -21.77
C GLN A 169 -7.03 -1.33 -21.12
N ASP A 170 -7.87 -2.12 -21.76
CA ASP A 170 -8.30 -3.43 -21.27
C ASP A 170 -7.11 -4.38 -21.09
N LEU A 171 -6.20 -4.45 -22.08
CA LEU A 171 -5.02 -5.29 -21.96
C LEU A 171 -3.93 -4.65 -21.12
N GLN A 172 -3.63 -3.37 -21.30
CA GLN A 172 -2.49 -2.75 -20.60
C GLN A 172 -2.74 -2.56 -19.10
N THR A 173 -3.99 -2.41 -18.66
CA THR A 173 -4.37 -2.44 -17.25
C THR A 173 -4.26 -3.87 -16.70
N GLU A 174 -4.79 -4.87 -17.41
CA GLU A 174 -4.62 -6.28 -17.06
C GLU A 174 -3.15 -6.64 -16.89
N MET A 175 -2.30 -6.21 -17.83
CA MET A 175 -0.86 -6.48 -17.77
C MET A 175 -0.13 -5.78 -16.61
N GLY A 176 -0.74 -4.78 -15.95
CA GLY A 176 -0.21 -4.15 -14.73
C GLY A 176 0.26 -2.70 -14.89
N LEU A 177 -0.10 -2.01 -15.99
CA LEU A 177 0.23 -0.58 -16.16
C LEU A 177 -0.71 0.32 -15.34
N VAL A 178 -0.54 0.29 -14.02
CA VAL A 178 -1.38 0.94 -13.02
C VAL A 178 -0.56 1.37 -11.80
N GLY A 179 -0.97 2.44 -11.10
CA GLY A 179 -0.37 2.87 -9.85
C GLY A 179 -1.18 3.97 -9.15
N ALA A 180 -0.70 4.45 -8.01
CA ALA A 180 -1.41 5.39 -7.15
C ALA A 180 -0.77 6.78 -7.12
N ILE A 181 -1.61 7.81 -6.93
CA ILE A 181 -1.20 9.17 -6.57
C ILE A 181 -1.89 9.55 -5.27
N ILE A 182 -1.12 10.03 -4.32
CA ILE A 182 -1.62 10.64 -3.09
C ILE A 182 -1.35 12.13 -3.15
N VAL A 183 -2.40 12.93 -3.14
CA VAL A 183 -2.29 14.39 -3.05
C VAL A 183 -2.51 14.79 -1.59
N ARG A 184 -1.48 15.32 -0.95
CA ARG A 184 -1.53 15.84 0.42
C ARG A 184 -2.23 17.18 0.46
N PRO A 185 -3.11 17.46 1.43
CA PRO A 185 -3.79 18.74 1.56
C PRO A 185 -2.85 19.90 1.91
N HIS A 186 -3.32 21.12 1.77
CA HIS A 186 -2.59 22.30 2.22
C HIS A 186 -2.19 22.19 3.71
N GLY A 187 -0.92 22.51 4.01
CA GLY A 187 -0.45 22.49 5.38
C GLY A 187 -0.29 21.08 5.98
N TYR A 188 -0.26 20.04 5.16
CA TYR A 188 0.01 18.68 5.60
C TYR A 188 1.28 18.62 6.46
N SER A 189 1.20 17.94 7.58
CA SER A 189 2.33 17.66 8.47
C SER A 189 2.27 16.20 8.92
N ALA A 190 3.38 15.49 8.78
CA ALA A 190 3.48 14.11 9.29
C ALA A 190 3.28 14.01 10.80
N ALA A 191 3.50 15.09 11.57
CA ALA A 191 3.27 15.09 13.02
C ALA A 191 1.79 15.23 13.42
N THR A 192 0.96 15.79 12.53
CA THR A 192 -0.48 15.96 12.73
C THR A 192 -1.18 15.81 11.39
N PRO A 193 -1.20 14.58 10.85
CA PRO A 193 -1.67 14.37 9.50
C PRO A 193 -3.18 14.57 9.38
N ILE A 194 -3.58 15.17 8.28
CA ILE A 194 -4.99 15.32 7.83
C ILE A 194 -5.11 14.76 6.42
N ALA A 195 -6.26 14.20 6.11
CA ALA A 195 -6.50 13.60 4.80
C ALA A 195 -6.94 14.64 3.75
N TYR A 196 -7.68 15.66 4.18
CA TYR A 196 -8.25 16.72 3.37
C TYR A 196 -8.01 18.08 4.04
N ASP A 197 -8.37 19.20 3.40
CA ASP A 197 -8.25 20.57 3.94
C ASP A 197 -9.25 20.85 5.09
N ASP A 198 -9.61 19.82 5.80
CA ASP A 198 -10.47 19.87 6.96
C ASP A 198 -9.75 19.23 8.17
N PRO A 199 -9.50 19.98 9.26
CA PRO A 199 -8.80 19.47 10.44
C PRO A 199 -9.55 18.34 11.17
N THR A 200 -10.81 18.08 10.86
CA THR A 200 -11.55 16.94 11.39
C THR A 200 -11.20 15.63 10.69
N THR A 201 -10.50 15.68 9.55
CA THR A 201 -10.02 14.52 8.81
C THR A 201 -8.66 14.00 9.30
N LYS A 202 -8.35 14.23 10.59
CA LYS A 202 -7.13 13.72 11.24
C LYS A 202 -7.11 12.22 11.29
N TYR A 203 -5.89 11.66 11.17
CA TYR A 203 -5.64 10.24 11.36
C TYR A 203 -4.28 10.04 12.09
N ASP A 204 -4.06 8.83 12.58
CA ASP A 204 -2.82 8.44 13.22
C ASP A 204 -1.95 7.60 12.28
N HIS A 205 -2.57 6.72 11.49
CA HIS A 205 -1.90 5.86 10.51
C HIS A 205 -2.64 5.90 9.19
N GLU A 206 -1.92 5.66 8.08
CA GLU A 206 -2.57 5.51 6.77
C GLU A 206 -1.99 4.32 5.99
N TYR A 207 -2.86 3.65 5.25
CA TYR A 207 -2.52 2.50 4.44
C TYR A 207 -3.22 2.56 3.10
N LEU A 208 -2.48 2.18 2.05
CA LEU A 208 -3.00 2.06 0.70
C LEU A 208 -3.40 0.61 0.42
N PHE A 209 -4.53 0.44 -0.25
CA PHE A 209 -5.04 -0.82 -0.79
C PHE A 209 -5.39 -0.60 -2.26
N LEU A 210 -4.43 -0.85 -3.13
CA LEU A 210 -4.65 -0.86 -4.57
C LEU A 210 -5.00 -2.28 -4.97
N GLU A 211 -6.24 -2.47 -5.41
CA GLU A 211 -6.84 -3.74 -5.77
C GLU A 211 -6.63 -4.02 -7.25
N THR A 212 -6.06 -5.17 -7.55
CA THR A 212 -5.86 -5.64 -8.93
C THR A 212 -6.06 -7.14 -8.99
N GLU A 213 -6.29 -7.64 -10.20
CA GLU A 213 -6.41 -9.06 -10.47
C GLU A 213 -5.72 -9.42 -11.80
N ILE A 214 -5.40 -10.69 -11.97
CA ILE A 214 -4.69 -11.21 -13.14
C ILE A 214 -5.33 -12.49 -13.65
N ASP A 215 -5.54 -12.55 -14.99
CA ASP A 215 -5.72 -13.79 -15.73
C ASP A 215 -4.35 -14.29 -16.25
N PRO A 216 -3.74 -15.32 -15.64
CA PRO A 216 -2.42 -15.79 -16.03
C PRO A 216 -2.36 -16.33 -17.46
N LEU A 217 -3.51 -16.70 -18.05
CA LEU A 217 -3.55 -17.16 -19.44
C LEU A 217 -3.37 -16.00 -20.43
N ILE A 218 -3.92 -14.84 -20.14
CA ILE A 218 -3.69 -13.62 -20.93
C ILE A 218 -2.20 -13.25 -20.86
N HIS A 219 -1.62 -13.22 -19.66
CA HIS A 219 -0.22 -12.90 -19.45
C HIS A 219 0.72 -13.87 -20.18
N THR A 220 0.44 -15.17 -20.09
CA THR A 220 1.19 -16.21 -20.81
C THR A 220 1.06 -16.05 -22.32
N ALA A 221 -0.13 -15.71 -22.81
CA ALA A 221 -0.35 -15.50 -24.26
C ALA A 221 0.47 -14.31 -24.79
N VAL A 222 0.53 -13.21 -24.02
CA VAL A 222 1.35 -12.04 -24.35
C VAL A 222 2.84 -12.39 -24.30
N GLU A 223 3.30 -13.07 -23.26
CA GLU A 223 4.72 -13.45 -23.12
C GLU A 223 5.20 -14.36 -24.24
N ALA A 224 4.42 -15.40 -24.54
CA ALA A 224 4.76 -16.41 -25.55
C ALA A 224 4.61 -15.91 -27.00
N SER A 225 4.00 -14.74 -27.21
CA SER A 225 3.75 -14.20 -28.54
C SER A 225 5.07 -13.90 -29.26
N VAL A 226 5.18 -14.35 -30.49
CA VAL A 226 6.28 -14.06 -31.42
C VAL A 226 5.97 -12.91 -32.38
N THR A 227 4.76 -12.37 -32.30
CA THR A 227 4.32 -11.22 -33.11
C THR A 227 4.81 -9.90 -32.47
N VAL A 228 4.80 -8.84 -33.26
CA VAL A 228 5.10 -7.48 -32.79
C VAL A 228 3.94 -6.58 -33.21
N PRO A 229 3.21 -5.99 -32.26
CA PRO A 229 3.36 -6.09 -30.81
C PRO A 229 2.94 -7.47 -30.27
N LYS A 230 3.45 -7.82 -29.09
CA LYS A 230 3.14 -9.09 -28.42
C LYS A 230 1.65 -9.24 -28.07
N SER A 231 0.96 -8.13 -27.90
CA SER A 231 -0.48 -8.06 -27.66
C SER A 231 -1.35 -8.44 -28.87
N ALA A 232 -0.76 -8.49 -30.06
CA ALA A 232 -1.52 -8.75 -31.28
C ALA A 232 -2.20 -10.13 -31.26
N GLY A 233 -3.52 -10.13 -31.37
CA GLY A 233 -4.34 -11.34 -31.36
C GLY A 233 -4.73 -11.88 -29.99
N VAL A 234 -4.39 -11.19 -28.91
CA VAL A 234 -4.90 -11.49 -27.57
C VAL A 234 -6.37 -11.08 -27.49
N ASP A 235 -7.22 -12.01 -27.09
CA ASP A 235 -8.67 -11.84 -27.01
C ASP A 235 -9.09 -11.61 -25.55
N MET A 236 -9.20 -10.35 -25.16
CA MET A 236 -9.59 -9.94 -23.81
C MET A 236 -11.02 -10.34 -23.42
N SER A 237 -11.89 -10.68 -24.40
CA SER A 237 -13.23 -11.18 -24.10
C SER A 237 -13.23 -12.55 -23.39
N LYS A 238 -12.10 -13.24 -23.38
CA LYS A 238 -11.88 -14.53 -22.72
C LYS A 238 -11.21 -14.41 -21.37
N ARG A 239 -10.91 -13.18 -20.93
CA ARG A 239 -10.27 -12.92 -19.66
C ARG A 239 -11.08 -13.53 -18.50
N PHE A 240 -10.37 -14.22 -17.60
CA PHE A 240 -10.93 -14.80 -16.39
C PHE A 240 -9.88 -14.80 -15.29
N ALA A 241 -9.97 -13.85 -14.38
CA ALA A 241 -9.00 -13.68 -13.28
C ALA A 241 -8.94 -14.92 -12.38
N ASN A 242 -7.71 -15.27 -11.96
CA ASN A 242 -7.42 -16.35 -11.02
C ASN A 242 -6.42 -15.96 -9.93
N TYR A 243 -5.89 -14.75 -9.99
CA TYR A 243 -5.06 -14.15 -8.95
C TYR A 243 -5.58 -12.76 -8.62
N TRP A 244 -5.62 -12.43 -7.33
CA TRP A 244 -6.11 -11.16 -6.80
C TRP A 244 -5.11 -10.58 -5.82
N PHE A 245 -4.90 -9.27 -5.85
CA PHE A 245 -3.80 -8.61 -5.18
C PHE A 245 -4.23 -7.37 -4.42
N PHE A 246 -3.63 -7.16 -3.24
CA PHE A 246 -3.50 -5.85 -2.61
C PHE A 246 -2.07 -5.35 -2.82
N ASN A 247 -1.92 -4.14 -3.39
CA ASN A 247 -0.62 -3.52 -3.61
C ASN A 247 0.37 -4.42 -4.38
N GLY A 248 -0.15 -5.24 -5.30
CA GLY A 248 0.63 -6.17 -6.09
C GLY A 248 1.03 -7.47 -5.40
N ARG A 249 0.59 -7.69 -4.17
CA ARG A 249 0.83 -8.94 -3.42
C ARG A 249 -0.46 -9.68 -3.16
N ASN A 250 -0.39 -10.98 -3.08
CA ASN A 250 -1.49 -11.83 -2.66
C ASN A 250 -1.16 -12.54 -1.34
N GLY A 251 -2.18 -12.92 -0.58
CA GLY A 251 -2.00 -13.59 0.70
C GLY A 251 -1.21 -14.92 0.56
N PRO A 252 -0.28 -15.23 1.48
CA PRO A 252 0.10 -14.47 2.68
C PRO A 252 1.20 -13.39 2.48
N ASP A 253 1.71 -13.14 1.28
CA ASP A 253 2.78 -12.15 1.05
C ASP A 253 2.33 -10.70 1.33
N THR A 254 1.03 -10.45 1.37
CA THR A 254 0.43 -9.19 1.86
C THR A 254 0.84 -8.84 3.28
N LEU A 255 1.24 -9.84 4.09
CA LEU A 255 1.62 -9.70 5.51
C LEU A 255 3.13 -9.46 5.70
N GLN A 256 3.90 -9.46 4.61
CA GLN A 256 5.34 -9.21 4.67
C GLN A 256 5.61 -7.70 4.69
N ASP A 257 6.72 -7.32 5.31
CA ASP A 257 7.18 -5.93 5.31
C ASP A 257 7.38 -5.38 3.89
N ALA A 258 7.33 -4.07 3.76
CA ALA A 258 7.66 -3.41 2.50
C ALA A 258 9.12 -3.66 2.10
N GLY A 259 9.39 -3.73 0.79
CA GLY A 259 10.75 -3.83 0.26
C GLY A 259 11.49 -5.14 0.54
N VAL A 260 10.78 -6.23 0.85
CA VAL A 260 11.42 -7.54 1.06
C VAL A 260 12.17 -8.02 -0.19
N PRO A 261 13.40 -8.57 -0.06
CA PRO A 261 14.26 -8.84 -1.21
C PRO A 261 13.74 -9.88 -2.21
N TRP A 262 12.85 -10.78 -1.79
CA TRP A 262 12.28 -11.82 -2.66
C TRP A 262 11.05 -11.37 -3.45
N LEU A 263 10.57 -10.13 -3.22
CA LEU A 263 9.48 -9.48 -3.97
C LEU A 263 9.97 -8.15 -4.58
N PRO A 264 11.01 -8.15 -5.40
CA PRO A 264 11.68 -6.92 -5.83
C PRO A 264 10.79 -6.03 -6.71
N ALA A 265 9.85 -6.62 -7.45
CA ALA A 265 8.88 -5.91 -8.28
C ALA A 265 7.59 -5.54 -7.53
N GLN A 266 7.42 -5.99 -6.28
CA GLN A 266 6.21 -5.85 -5.47
C GLN A 266 6.58 -5.19 -4.11
N PRO A 267 7.01 -3.93 -4.12
CA PRO A 267 7.67 -3.31 -2.95
C PRO A 267 6.74 -2.99 -1.79
N TYR A 268 5.43 -2.89 -2.01
CA TYR A 268 4.49 -2.39 -1.03
C TYR A 268 3.88 -3.52 -0.19
N ASN A 269 3.69 -3.26 1.11
CA ASN A 269 2.92 -4.15 1.98
C ASN A 269 1.43 -3.76 1.97
N ALA A 270 0.60 -4.57 2.63
CA ALA A 270 -0.82 -4.31 2.76
C ALA A 270 -1.35 -4.69 4.16
N MET A 271 -0.47 -4.78 5.18
CA MET A 271 -0.85 -5.15 6.54
C MET A 271 -0.97 -3.90 7.42
N PRO A 272 -2.19 -3.36 7.63
CA PRO A 272 -2.39 -2.21 8.49
C PRO A 272 -2.20 -2.55 9.96
N GLN A 273 -1.72 -1.57 10.74
CA GLN A 273 -1.51 -1.69 12.17
C GLN A 273 -1.98 -0.43 12.89
N MET A 274 -2.49 -0.56 14.09
CA MET A 274 -2.90 0.56 14.95
C MET A 274 -2.86 0.17 16.42
N HIS A 275 -2.86 1.17 17.32
CA HIS A 275 -3.19 0.96 18.72
C HIS A 275 -4.68 1.21 18.97
N PRO A 276 -5.25 0.70 20.08
CA PRO A 276 -6.64 0.98 20.43
C PRO A 276 -6.91 2.47 20.56
N GLY A 277 -7.99 2.93 19.96
CA GLY A 277 -8.42 4.32 20.01
C GLY A 277 -7.79 5.24 18.98
N GLU A 278 -6.80 4.77 18.23
CA GLU A 278 -6.24 5.49 17.09
C GLU A 278 -7.17 5.42 15.87
N THR A 279 -6.95 6.31 14.93
CA THR A 279 -7.67 6.37 13.65
C THR A 279 -6.73 5.96 12.52
N THR A 280 -7.12 4.94 11.80
CA THR A 280 -6.43 4.52 10.57
C THR A 280 -7.17 5.06 9.35
N LEU A 281 -6.45 5.73 8.45
CA LEU A 281 -6.95 6.11 7.14
C LEU A 281 -6.68 4.98 6.15
N MET A 282 -7.76 4.48 5.57
CA MET A 282 -7.73 3.50 4.48
C MET A 282 -7.87 4.24 3.16
N ARG A 283 -6.91 4.05 2.26
CA ARG A 283 -6.93 4.57 0.89
C ARG A 283 -7.13 3.40 -0.05
N VAL A 284 -8.31 3.28 -0.64
CA VAL A 284 -8.71 2.13 -1.46
C VAL A 284 -8.82 2.56 -2.92
N ILE A 285 -8.25 1.79 -3.82
CA ILE A 285 -8.24 2.06 -5.26
C ILE A 285 -8.63 0.80 -6.03
N GLY A 286 -9.66 0.85 -6.85
CA GLY A 286 -9.96 -0.16 -7.86
C GLY A 286 -9.03 0.00 -9.06
N GLY A 287 -7.90 -0.69 -9.05
CA GLY A 287 -6.86 -0.56 -10.06
C GLY A 287 -6.95 -1.59 -11.19
N GLY A 288 -7.77 -2.62 -11.03
CA GLY A 288 -7.99 -3.68 -11.99
C GLY A 288 -9.17 -3.44 -12.94
N LEU A 289 -9.77 -4.53 -13.42
CA LEU A 289 -10.89 -4.54 -14.36
C LEU A 289 -12.18 -5.12 -13.76
N ASP A 290 -12.10 -5.71 -12.56
CA ASP A 290 -13.22 -6.30 -11.85
C ASP A 290 -13.63 -5.46 -10.62
N VAL A 291 -14.82 -5.72 -10.09
CA VAL A 291 -15.34 -5.07 -8.88
C VAL A 291 -15.00 -5.93 -7.68
N HIS A 292 -14.40 -5.33 -6.65
CA HIS A 292 -14.00 -6.03 -5.44
C HIS A 292 -14.75 -5.53 -4.21
N PRO A 293 -15.38 -6.42 -3.42
CA PRO A 293 -16.01 -6.06 -2.16
C PRO A 293 -14.97 -6.18 -1.02
N PHE A 294 -14.22 -5.13 -0.74
CA PHE A 294 -13.24 -5.09 0.34
C PHE A 294 -13.94 -5.04 1.70
N HIS A 295 -13.96 -6.18 2.37
CA HIS A 295 -14.58 -6.39 3.65
C HIS A 295 -13.55 -6.33 4.79
N HIS A 296 -13.86 -5.58 5.82
CA HIS A 296 -12.99 -5.39 6.96
C HIS A 296 -13.70 -5.79 8.25
N HIS A 297 -13.09 -6.72 8.99
CA HIS A 297 -13.56 -7.13 10.30
C HIS A 297 -13.09 -6.15 11.38
N GLY A 298 -13.71 -6.23 12.54
CA GLY A 298 -13.34 -5.45 13.74
C GLY A 298 -14.25 -4.27 14.00
N ASN A 299 -14.64 -3.51 13.00
CA ASN A 299 -15.58 -2.40 13.09
C ASN A 299 -16.02 -1.96 11.68
N HIS A 300 -16.97 -1.02 11.63
CA HIS A 300 -17.29 -0.30 10.39
C HIS A 300 -16.20 0.75 10.12
N ALA A 301 -15.86 0.95 8.83
CA ALA A 301 -15.13 2.12 8.38
C ALA A 301 -16.13 3.21 7.94
N PHE A 302 -15.74 4.46 8.12
CA PHE A 302 -16.50 5.61 7.66
C PHE A 302 -15.90 6.11 6.36
N MET A 303 -16.62 5.98 5.24
CA MET A 303 -16.18 6.50 3.95
C MET A 303 -16.26 8.02 3.96
N ILE A 304 -15.11 8.66 4.21
CA ILE A 304 -15.01 10.12 4.31
C ILE A 304 -14.90 10.81 2.97
N ALA A 305 -14.43 10.11 1.92
CA ALA A 305 -14.32 10.66 0.59
C ALA A 305 -14.42 9.59 -0.49
N ARG A 306 -14.79 10.01 -1.69
CA ARG A 306 -14.80 9.21 -2.92
C ARG A 306 -14.21 10.03 -4.06
N ASP A 307 -13.34 9.42 -4.87
CA ASP A 307 -12.71 10.03 -6.05
C ASP A 307 -12.04 11.39 -5.76
N GLY A 308 -11.42 11.53 -4.57
CA GLY A 308 -10.78 12.75 -4.09
C GLY A 308 -11.76 13.85 -3.64
N ILE A 309 -13.04 13.55 -3.47
CA ILE A 309 -14.05 14.50 -3.02
C ILE A 309 -14.52 14.12 -1.61
N LEU A 310 -14.32 15.03 -0.65
CA LEU A 310 -14.77 14.87 0.73
C LEU A 310 -16.30 14.77 0.80
N ASN A 311 -16.81 13.82 1.56
CA ASN A 311 -18.25 13.61 1.78
C ASN A 311 -18.79 14.63 2.79
N GLU A 312 -18.89 15.89 2.39
CA GLU A 312 -19.36 17.00 3.21
C GLU A 312 -20.66 17.62 2.66
N SER A 313 -21.58 17.99 3.56
CA SER A 313 -22.87 18.58 3.15
C SER A 313 -22.73 19.99 2.57
N VAL A 314 -21.70 20.71 2.97
CA VAL A 314 -21.40 22.08 2.49
C VAL A 314 -19.90 22.20 2.26
N PRO A 315 -19.43 22.16 1.01
CA PRO A 315 -18.02 22.23 0.67
C PRO A 315 -17.31 23.43 1.30
N GLY A 316 -16.17 23.19 1.96
CA GLY A 316 -15.35 24.20 2.59
C GLY A 316 -15.90 24.79 3.89
N ALA A 317 -16.97 24.23 4.45
CA ALA A 317 -17.55 24.70 5.71
C ALA A 317 -16.81 24.19 6.97
N VAL A 318 -15.77 23.37 6.80
CA VAL A 318 -14.99 22.76 7.89
C VAL A 318 -15.89 22.00 8.89
N LYS A 319 -16.84 21.24 8.37
CA LYS A 319 -17.75 20.40 9.15
C LYS A 319 -17.31 18.92 9.19
N GLY A 320 -16.20 18.62 8.53
CA GLY A 320 -15.78 17.27 8.30
C GLY A 320 -16.61 16.53 7.27
N ALA A 321 -16.40 15.24 7.18
CA ALA A 321 -17.16 14.35 6.32
C ALA A 321 -18.55 14.06 6.94
N ASP A 322 -19.36 15.09 7.11
CA ASP A 322 -20.64 15.04 7.85
C ASP A 322 -21.76 14.26 7.13
N VAL A 323 -21.51 13.82 5.89
CA VAL A 323 -22.38 12.90 5.14
C VAL A 323 -21.66 11.56 4.83
N SER A 324 -20.63 11.22 5.62
CA SER A 324 -19.94 9.93 5.51
C SER A 324 -20.87 8.77 5.82
N GLU A 325 -20.65 7.64 5.15
CA GLU A 325 -21.38 6.40 5.37
C GLU A 325 -20.50 5.39 6.13
N ALA A 326 -21.10 4.71 7.11
CA ALA A 326 -20.43 3.64 7.84
C ALA A 326 -20.69 2.29 7.14
N ASN A 327 -19.66 1.67 6.63
CA ASN A 327 -19.72 0.39 5.94
C ASN A 327 -18.73 -0.60 6.52
N PHE A 328 -19.05 -1.89 6.46
CA PHE A 328 -18.13 -2.99 6.77
C PHE A 328 -17.62 -3.67 5.48
N THR A 329 -18.06 -3.21 4.33
CA THR A 329 -17.57 -3.63 3.00
C THR A 329 -17.57 -2.42 2.09
N ILE A 330 -16.40 -2.08 1.55
CA ILE A 330 -16.22 -1.05 0.54
C ILE A 330 -16.26 -1.75 -0.82
N GLN A 331 -17.28 -1.47 -1.62
CA GLN A 331 -17.36 -2.01 -2.96
C GLN A 331 -16.62 -1.08 -3.92
N THR A 332 -15.48 -1.53 -4.41
CA THR A 332 -14.59 -0.74 -5.25
C THR A 332 -14.69 -1.21 -6.70
N ALA A 333 -15.16 -0.34 -7.58
CA ALA A 333 -15.18 -0.61 -9.01
C ALA A 333 -13.89 -0.11 -9.71
N PRO A 334 -13.59 -0.62 -10.91
CA PRO A 334 -12.46 -0.15 -11.70
C PRO A 334 -12.44 1.37 -11.87
N GLY A 335 -11.32 1.99 -11.48
CA GLY A 335 -11.13 3.44 -11.56
C GLY A 335 -11.66 4.25 -10.37
N GLU A 336 -12.44 3.67 -9.47
CA GLU A 336 -12.91 4.35 -8.26
C GLU A 336 -11.84 4.42 -7.18
N THR A 337 -11.91 5.47 -6.36
CA THR A 337 -11.08 5.60 -5.16
C THR A 337 -11.92 5.97 -3.95
N TYR A 338 -11.56 5.43 -2.80
CA TYR A 338 -12.21 5.74 -1.53
C TYR A 338 -11.18 6.07 -0.47
N ASP A 339 -11.46 7.09 0.35
CA ASP A 339 -10.77 7.33 1.59
C ASP A 339 -11.73 7.06 2.75
N ALA A 340 -11.37 6.15 3.63
CA ALA A 340 -12.20 5.76 4.75
C ALA A 340 -11.41 5.77 6.07
N THR A 341 -12.05 6.11 7.18
CA THR A 341 -11.44 6.04 8.50
C THR A 341 -11.94 4.83 9.26
N PHE A 342 -11.01 4.11 9.87
CA PHE A 342 -11.29 2.96 10.72
C PHE A 342 -10.78 3.22 12.13
N GLN A 343 -11.57 2.85 13.14
CA GLN A 343 -11.20 2.93 14.55
C GLN A 343 -11.57 1.65 15.28
N TRP A 344 -10.73 1.23 16.20
CA TRP A 344 -11.02 0.11 17.07
C TRP A 344 -10.56 0.44 18.50
N THR A 345 -11.42 0.26 19.46
CA THR A 345 -11.15 0.60 20.86
C THR A 345 -11.14 -0.61 21.79
N GLY A 346 -11.66 -1.75 21.36
CA GLY A 346 -11.93 -2.90 22.21
C GLY A 346 -13.05 -2.66 23.24
N ALA A 347 -13.83 -1.59 23.09
CA ALA A 347 -14.94 -1.28 24.00
C ALA A 347 -16.04 -2.33 23.89
N GLY A 348 -16.57 -2.73 25.05
CA GLY A 348 -17.70 -3.67 25.11
C GLY A 348 -17.34 -5.14 24.95
N LEU A 349 -16.05 -5.50 24.91
CA LEU A 349 -15.61 -6.90 24.89
C LEU A 349 -15.90 -7.62 26.22
N GLY A 350 -16.03 -6.89 27.33
CA GLY A 350 -16.22 -7.45 28.65
C GLY A 350 -14.92 -7.88 29.36
N TRP A 351 -13.79 -7.82 28.68
CA TRP A 351 -12.45 -8.07 29.23
C TRP A 351 -11.42 -7.14 28.56
N ASP A 352 -10.25 -7.04 29.19
CA ASP A 352 -9.12 -6.29 28.63
C ASP A 352 -8.35 -7.16 27.63
N PRO A 353 -8.35 -6.83 26.32
CA PRO A 353 -7.67 -7.64 25.30
C PRO A 353 -6.15 -7.68 25.49
N TYR A 354 -5.57 -6.76 26.28
CA TYR A 354 -4.14 -6.69 26.55
C TYR A 354 -3.70 -7.32 27.87
N GLY A 355 -4.63 -7.94 28.61
CA GLY A 355 -4.33 -8.60 29.87
C GLY A 355 -3.78 -7.69 30.97
N ARG A 356 -4.08 -6.40 30.92
CA ARG A 356 -3.70 -5.44 31.96
C ARG A 356 -4.35 -5.81 33.29
N LYS A 357 -3.73 -5.35 34.39
CA LYS A 357 -4.32 -5.52 35.73
C LYS A 357 -5.18 -4.31 36.08
N PRO A 358 -6.18 -4.45 36.96
CA PRO A 358 -7.00 -3.31 37.41
C PRO A 358 -6.18 -2.16 38.03
N THR A 359 -4.98 -2.47 38.53
CA THR A 359 -4.04 -1.51 39.12
C THR A 359 -3.10 -0.86 38.11
N ASP A 360 -3.21 -1.21 36.83
CA ASP A 360 -2.39 -0.62 35.79
C ASP A 360 -2.70 0.88 35.66
N PRO A 361 -1.69 1.77 35.65
CA PRO A 361 -1.90 3.20 35.48
C PRO A 361 -2.71 3.56 34.23
N ALA A 362 -2.63 2.78 33.16
CA ALA A 362 -3.42 2.96 31.96
C ALA A 362 -4.92 2.83 32.22
N CYS A 363 -5.35 2.00 33.17
CA CYS A 363 -6.75 1.84 33.53
C CYS A 363 -7.32 2.99 34.39
N ALA A 364 -6.45 3.84 34.92
CA ALA A 364 -6.86 5.03 35.70
C ALA A 364 -7.06 6.27 34.80
N GLN A 365 -6.75 6.20 33.51
CA GLN A 365 -6.88 7.35 32.61
C GLN A 365 -8.34 7.58 32.22
N PRO A 366 -8.76 8.84 32.01
CA PRO A 366 -10.12 9.15 31.53
C PRO A 366 -10.48 8.50 30.19
N SER A 367 -9.46 8.20 29.36
CA SER A 367 -9.59 7.52 28.06
C SER A 367 -9.56 6.01 28.18
N ALA A 368 -9.42 5.45 29.39
CA ALA A 368 -9.36 4.00 29.56
C ALA A 368 -10.67 3.33 29.11
N LEU A 369 -10.51 2.16 28.50
CA LEU A 369 -11.67 1.33 28.17
C LEU A 369 -12.42 0.94 29.45
N ALA A 370 -13.75 0.84 29.36
CA ALA A 370 -14.59 0.42 30.49
C ALA A 370 -14.20 -0.95 31.05
N ASP A 371 -13.61 -1.80 30.22
CA ASP A 371 -13.19 -3.15 30.56
C ASP A 371 -11.68 -3.26 30.89
N CYS A 372 -10.98 -2.13 30.99
CA CYS A 372 -9.55 -2.10 31.31
C CYS A 372 -9.26 -2.84 32.62
N GLY A 373 -8.33 -3.76 32.57
CA GLY A 373 -7.95 -4.57 33.73
C GLY A 373 -8.90 -5.71 34.07
N ARG A 374 -9.97 -5.91 33.32
CA ARG A 374 -10.85 -7.06 33.51
C ARG A 374 -10.24 -8.31 32.90
N SER A 375 -10.25 -9.39 33.66
CA SER A 375 -9.77 -10.69 33.21
C SER A 375 -10.74 -11.31 32.19
N ILE A 376 -10.21 -12.12 31.28
CA ILE A 376 -11.00 -12.96 30.40
C ILE A 376 -11.86 -13.89 31.27
N PRO A 377 -13.22 -13.88 31.10
CA PRO A 377 -14.11 -14.51 32.06
C PRO A 377 -14.22 -16.02 31.93
N VAL A 378 -13.67 -16.61 30.86
CA VAL A 378 -13.87 -18.03 30.54
C VAL A 378 -12.54 -18.71 30.24
N LYS A 379 -12.53 -20.03 30.40
CA LYS A 379 -11.45 -20.86 29.92
C LYS A 379 -11.39 -20.78 28.40
N LEU A 380 -10.24 -20.39 27.87
CA LEU A 380 -10.02 -20.35 26.42
C LEU A 380 -10.05 -21.76 25.85
N PRO A 381 -10.66 -22.00 24.67
CA PRO A 381 -10.55 -23.25 23.95
C PRO A 381 -9.08 -23.60 23.67
N ASP A 382 -8.82 -24.88 23.51
CA ASP A 382 -7.49 -25.32 23.08
C ASP A 382 -7.16 -24.73 21.70
N PRO A 383 -6.00 -24.10 21.51
CA PRO A 383 -5.57 -23.56 20.21
C PRO A 383 -5.69 -24.54 19.04
N ILE A 384 -5.57 -25.84 19.31
CA ILE A 384 -5.74 -26.90 18.31
C ILE A 384 -7.16 -26.99 17.75
N THR A 385 -8.18 -26.55 18.53
CA THR A 385 -9.58 -26.52 18.07
C THR A 385 -9.90 -25.26 17.26
N LEU A 386 -9.00 -24.28 17.26
CA LEU A 386 -9.10 -23.08 16.43
C LEU A 386 -8.40 -23.40 15.09
N GLN A 387 -9.16 -23.90 14.15
CA GLN A 387 -8.64 -24.47 12.91
C GLN A 387 -7.74 -23.56 12.06
N ALA A 388 -7.68 -22.28 12.37
CA ALA A 388 -7.14 -21.36 11.42
C ALA A 388 -5.83 -20.70 11.85
N GLY A 389 -5.33 -20.92 13.06
CA GLY A 389 -4.10 -20.27 13.49
C GLY A 389 -4.11 -18.77 13.15
N PRO A 390 -3.16 -18.31 12.33
CA PRO A 390 -3.08 -16.91 11.94
C PRO A 390 -4.26 -16.37 11.11
N HIS A 391 -5.11 -17.22 10.60
CA HIS A 391 -6.26 -16.81 9.77
C HIS A 391 -7.57 -16.64 10.55
N TYR A 392 -7.55 -16.90 11.85
CA TYR A 392 -8.74 -16.72 12.68
C TYR A 392 -8.89 -15.25 13.07
N SER A 393 -9.90 -14.60 12.56
CA SER A 393 -10.17 -13.19 12.74
C SER A 393 -10.97 -12.89 13.99
N GLY A 394 -10.57 -11.83 14.73
CA GLY A 394 -11.31 -11.34 15.90
C GLY A 394 -11.25 -12.27 17.10
N SER A 395 -10.23 -13.10 17.23
CA SER A 395 -10.10 -14.05 18.33
C SER A 395 -9.22 -13.49 19.46
N PRO A 396 -9.71 -13.52 20.73
CA PRO A 396 -8.89 -13.18 21.88
C PRO A 396 -7.73 -14.15 22.12
N PHE A 397 -7.72 -15.33 21.48
CA PHE A 397 -6.64 -16.30 21.58
C PHE A 397 -5.38 -15.90 20.84
N LEU A 398 -5.49 -14.93 19.98
CA LEU A 398 -4.40 -14.36 19.22
C LEU A 398 -3.78 -13.16 19.93
N SER A 399 -4.49 -12.63 20.92
CA SER A 399 -4.06 -11.55 21.79
C SER A 399 -3.28 -12.10 22.98
N GLN A 400 -2.14 -12.74 22.73
CA GLN A 400 -1.30 -13.31 23.79
C GLN A 400 -0.01 -12.53 23.94
N THR A 401 0.37 -12.27 25.18
CA THR A 401 1.72 -11.83 25.50
C THR A 401 2.64 -13.02 25.51
N GLY A 402 3.55 -13.09 24.57
CA GLY A 402 4.56 -14.14 24.46
C GLY A 402 4.44 -14.99 23.21
N ALA A 403 5.52 -15.72 22.92
CA ALA A 403 5.59 -16.58 21.75
C ALA A 403 4.68 -17.79 21.89
N LEU A 404 3.92 -18.09 20.87
CA LEU A 404 3.21 -19.35 20.75
C LEU A 404 4.19 -20.49 20.44
N PRO A 405 3.91 -21.72 20.87
CA PRO A 405 4.72 -22.88 20.48
C PRO A 405 4.82 -23.02 18.96
N PRO A 406 5.89 -23.61 18.43
CA PRO A 406 6.05 -23.83 17.01
C PRO A 406 4.82 -24.52 16.38
N GLY A 407 4.32 -24.01 15.28
CA GLY A 407 3.16 -24.53 14.57
C GLY A 407 1.80 -24.11 15.13
N GLN A 408 1.76 -23.27 16.17
CA GLN A 408 0.49 -22.79 16.76
C GLN A 408 0.08 -21.38 16.32
N GLY A 409 0.66 -20.86 15.27
CA GLY A 409 0.31 -19.56 14.69
C GLY A 409 0.87 -18.38 15.48
N GLY A 410 0.50 -17.17 15.07
CA GLY A 410 0.81 -15.94 15.76
C GLY A 410 1.66 -14.96 14.96
N PHE A 411 1.00 -14.08 14.20
CA PHE A 411 1.65 -12.89 13.66
C PHE A 411 1.90 -11.85 14.76
N ASN A 412 1.09 -11.84 15.80
CA ASN A 412 1.18 -10.90 16.89
C ASN A 412 1.81 -11.54 18.13
N VAL A 413 3.13 -11.58 18.16
CA VAL A 413 3.91 -12.13 19.29
C VAL A 413 3.89 -11.24 20.53
N ASN A 414 3.42 -10.01 20.42
CA ASN A 414 3.39 -9.02 21.50
C ASN A 414 2.05 -8.99 22.26
N GLY A 415 1.08 -9.77 21.83
CA GLY A 415 -0.30 -9.66 22.28
C GLY A 415 -1.10 -8.71 21.40
N GLY A 416 -2.24 -8.21 21.89
CA GLY A 416 -3.15 -7.40 21.08
C GLY A 416 -4.19 -8.27 20.38
N ASP A 417 -4.77 -7.76 19.31
CA ASP A 417 -5.79 -8.47 18.53
C ASP A 417 -5.54 -8.29 17.04
N TYR A 418 -6.18 -9.09 16.19
CA TYR A 418 -6.14 -8.84 14.76
C TYR A 418 -7.40 -9.32 14.05
N PHE A 419 -7.71 -8.65 12.94
CA PHE A 419 -8.93 -8.81 12.20
C PHE A 419 -8.60 -9.04 10.73
N MET A 420 -9.20 -10.06 10.15
CA MET A 420 -9.05 -10.32 8.73
C MET A 420 -9.71 -9.19 7.92
N TRP A 421 -8.98 -8.65 6.95
CA TRP A 421 -9.47 -7.73 5.95
C TRP A 421 -9.28 -8.36 4.58
N HIS A 422 -10.34 -8.49 3.81
CA HIS A 422 -10.30 -9.34 2.62
C HIS A 422 -11.40 -8.98 1.62
N SER A 423 -11.28 -9.47 0.39
CA SER A 423 -12.41 -9.48 -0.53
C SER A 423 -13.49 -10.44 -0.02
N HIS A 424 -14.77 -10.03 -0.05
CA HIS A 424 -15.88 -10.90 0.31
C HIS A 424 -16.44 -11.69 -0.89
N THR A 425 -15.77 -11.68 -2.01
CA THR A 425 -15.95 -12.65 -3.08
C THR A 425 -15.02 -13.84 -2.77
N GLU A 426 -15.56 -14.94 -2.29
CA GLU A 426 -14.81 -16.06 -1.72
C GLU A 426 -13.71 -16.62 -2.65
N LYS A 427 -13.93 -16.58 -3.96
CA LYS A 427 -12.92 -17.00 -4.94
C LYS A 427 -11.67 -16.13 -4.89
N GLU A 428 -11.80 -14.86 -4.54
CA GLU A 428 -10.71 -13.89 -4.48
C GLU A 428 -9.80 -14.09 -3.27
N LEU A 429 -10.15 -15.04 -2.37
CA LEU A 429 -9.33 -15.51 -1.27
C LEU A 429 -8.43 -16.69 -1.65
N THR A 430 -8.15 -16.87 -2.92
CA THR A 430 -7.32 -17.96 -3.42
C THR A 430 -6.20 -17.45 -4.33
N ASN A 431 -5.12 -18.22 -4.42
CA ASN A 431 -4.10 -18.12 -5.46
C ASN A 431 -4.32 -19.30 -6.40
N TYR A 432 -4.87 -19.08 -7.59
CA TYR A 432 -5.22 -20.11 -8.55
C TYR A 432 -5.97 -21.31 -7.91
N ASN A 433 -7.04 -21.01 -7.15
CA ASN A 433 -7.86 -21.94 -6.35
C ASN A 433 -7.15 -22.57 -5.12
N ILE A 434 -5.97 -22.12 -4.73
CA ILE A 434 -5.33 -22.53 -3.48
C ILE A 434 -5.72 -21.53 -2.38
N TYR A 435 -6.43 -21.99 -1.37
CA TYR A 435 -6.82 -21.24 -0.18
C TYR A 435 -5.87 -21.55 0.99
N PRO A 436 -5.50 -20.57 1.84
CA PRO A 436 -5.81 -19.15 1.75
C PRO A 436 -4.87 -18.43 0.81
N GLY A 437 -5.36 -17.34 0.21
CA GLY A 437 -4.59 -16.55 -0.76
C GLY A 437 -5.31 -15.28 -1.19
N GLY A 438 -4.93 -14.76 -2.32
CA GLY A 438 -5.60 -13.64 -2.99
C GLY A 438 -5.63 -12.34 -2.21
N MET A 439 -6.73 -11.60 -2.33
CA MET A 439 -6.99 -10.34 -1.63
C MET A 439 -7.31 -10.57 -0.16
N MET A 440 -6.31 -10.89 0.65
CA MET A 440 -6.41 -11.12 2.08
C MET A 440 -5.26 -10.43 2.81
N THR A 441 -5.58 -9.74 3.89
CA THR A 441 -4.63 -9.16 4.84
C THR A 441 -5.23 -9.13 6.24
N PHE A 442 -4.52 -8.54 7.20
CA PHE A 442 -4.99 -8.39 8.57
C PHE A 442 -4.75 -6.98 9.09
N MET A 443 -5.75 -6.38 9.72
CA MET A 443 -5.56 -5.26 10.62
C MET A 443 -5.02 -5.78 11.95
N VAL A 444 -3.83 -5.35 12.34
CA VAL A 444 -3.20 -5.73 13.61
C VAL A 444 -3.40 -4.63 14.64
N ILE A 445 -4.04 -4.96 15.75
CA ILE A 445 -4.19 -4.06 16.89
C ILE A 445 -3.04 -4.31 17.84
N GLN A 446 -2.03 -3.45 17.80
CA GLN A 446 -0.85 -3.56 18.64
C GLN A 446 -1.15 -3.13 20.10
N PRO A 447 -0.59 -3.82 21.11
CA PRO A 447 -0.66 -3.35 22.48
C PRO A 447 0.05 -1.99 22.65
N PRO A 448 -0.38 -1.16 23.60
CA PRO A 448 0.30 0.09 23.90
C PRO A 448 1.80 -0.13 24.19
N GLY A 449 2.65 0.70 23.58
CA GLY A 449 4.09 0.64 23.74
C GLY A 449 4.84 -0.26 22.76
N ILE A 450 4.15 -0.97 21.89
CA ILE A 450 4.75 -1.64 20.74
C ILE A 450 4.79 -0.62 19.58
N ALA A 451 5.97 -0.43 18.99
CA ALA A 451 6.10 0.50 17.88
C ALA A 451 5.39 -0.05 16.63
N ILE A 452 4.67 0.81 15.93
CA ILE A 452 4.13 0.53 14.60
C ILE A 452 5.19 0.99 13.58
N PRO A 453 5.61 0.12 12.65
CA PRO A 453 6.68 0.41 11.71
C PRO A 453 6.33 1.50 10.68
#